data_9060686c7ac16acf44a18e5087315284
#
_entry.id   9060686c7ac16acf44a18e5087315284
#
_cell.length_a   1.000
_cell.length_b   1.000
_cell.length_c   1.000
_cell.angle_alpha   90.00
_cell.angle_beta   90.00
_cell.angle_gamma   90.00
#
_symmetry.space_group_name_H-M   'P 1'
#
loop_
_entity.id
_entity.type
_entity.pdbx_description
1 polymer ?
#
loop_
_entity_poly.entity_id
_entity_poly.type
_entity_poly.pdbx_seq_one_letter_code
_entity_poly.pdbx_strand_id
1 'polypeptide(L)'
;MKIIQLHQEETKIIKLAAENNRQAQQQIYSKFSSKMLSVCRQYIKDIQLAEDVMITAFMKVFTNLNRFERKGSFEGWIRRIMVNECISYLRVQKKVKFAEDEFFIEESFNATESQFTIEQIQYLIDIKLCKL
;
A
#
# COMPACT_ATOMS: atom_id res chain seq x y z
N MET A 1 -15.38 10.04 25.49
CA MET A 1 -14.82 11.30 25.01
C MET A 1 -13.48 11.15 24.31
N LYS A 2 -12.59 10.27 24.80
CA LYS A 2 -11.33 9.99 24.09
C LYS A 2 -11.54 9.41 22.71
N ILE A 3 -12.58 8.61 22.50
CA ILE A 3 -12.88 7.99 21.20
C ILE A 3 -13.27 9.04 20.16
N ILE A 4 -14.02 10.06 20.56
CA ILE A 4 -14.45 11.14 19.67
C ILE A 4 -13.24 11.98 19.25
N GLN A 5 -12.33 12.27 20.18
CA GLN A 5 -11.09 13.00 19.88
C GLN A 5 -10.19 12.21 18.92
N LEU A 6 -10.05 10.89 19.14
CA LEU A 6 -9.26 10.02 18.27
C LEU A 6 -9.82 10.00 16.85
N HIS A 7 -11.13 9.96 16.71
CA HIS A 7 -11.79 10.02 15.40
C HIS A 7 -11.57 11.36 14.70
N GLN A 8 -11.61 12.45 15.45
CA GLN A 8 -11.38 13.78 14.90
C GLN A 8 -9.93 13.95 14.44
N GLU A 9 -8.98 13.44 15.23
CA GLU A 9 -7.56 13.47 14.88
C GLU A 9 -7.28 12.62 13.66
N GLU A 10 -7.84 11.41 13.60
CA GLU A 10 -7.70 10.53 12.44
C GLU A 10 -8.29 11.18 11.19
N THR A 11 -9.46 11.76 11.28
CA THR A 11 -10.10 12.49 10.19
C THR A 11 -9.23 13.63 9.67
N LYS A 12 -8.63 14.39 10.58
CA LYS A 12 -7.76 15.51 10.24
C LYS A 12 -6.48 15.01 9.53
N ILE A 13 -5.88 13.94 10.03
CA ILE A 13 -4.69 13.36 9.45
C ILE A 13 -4.99 12.81 8.04
N ILE A 14 -6.11 12.13 7.87
CA ILE A 14 -6.52 11.61 6.56
C ILE A 14 -6.70 12.76 5.55
N LYS A 15 -7.33 13.82 5.97
CA LYS A 15 -7.55 14.99 5.11
C LYS A 15 -6.23 15.63 4.70
N LEU A 16 -5.31 15.82 5.65
CA LEU A 16 -4.00 16.38 5.37
C LEU A 16 -3.19 15.47 4.44
N ALA A 17 -3.23 14.17 4.68
CA ALA A 17 -2.54 13.20 3.84
C ALA A 17 -3.09 13.20 2.41
N ALA A 18 -4.41 13.36 2.25
CA ALA A 18 -5.04 13.49 0.94
C ALA A 18 -4.60 14.75 0.20
N GLU A 19 -4.20 15.78 0.93
CA GLU A 19 -3.65 17.03 0.39
C GLU A 19 -2.14 16.96 0.17
N ASN A 20 -1.55 15.76 0.20
CA ASN A 20 -0.13 15.50 0.01
C ASN A 20 0.76 16.02 1.14
N ASN A 21 0.21 16.18 2.34
CA ASN A 21 1.02 16.52 3.52
C ASN A 21 1.88 15.30 3.91
N ARG A 22 3.19 15.46 3.82
CA ARG A 22 4.14 14.37 4.07
C ARG A 22 4.11 13.87 5.50
N GLN A 23 4.00 14.78 6.46
CA GLN A 23 3.96 14.40 7.87
C GLN A 23 2.73 13.56 8.19
N ALA A 24 1.58 13.94 7.62
CA ALA A 24 0.35 13.19 7.81
C ALA A 24 0.44 11.79 7.17
N GLN A 25 1.02 11.70 5.97
CA GLN A 25 1.24 10.41 5.31
C GLN A 25 2.20 9.53 6.11
N GLN A 26 3.26 10.12 6.66
CA GLN A 26 4.21 9.40 7.52
C GLN A 26 3.53 8.88 8.78
N GLN A 27 2.64 9.66 9.38
CA GLN A 27 1.89 9.23 10.57
C GLN A 27 1.00 8.03 10.25
N ILE A 28 0.32 8.05 9.11
CA ILE A 28 -0.50 6.92 8.67
C ILE A 28 0.36 5.68 8.45
N TYR A 29 1.47 5.83 7.75
CA TYR A 29 2.40 4.72 7.50
C TYR A 29 2.93 4.15 8.83
N SER A 30 3.37 5.01 9.74
CA SER A 30 3.91 4.59 11.03
C SER A 30 2.88 3.84 11.87
N LYS A 31 1.63 4.29 11.84
CA LYS A 31 0.56 3.68 12.63
C LYS A 31 0.18 2.30 12.12
N PHE A 32 0.12 2.11 10.81
CA PHE A 32 -0.46 0.91 10.21
C PHE A 32 0.55 -0.06 9.60
N SER A 33 1.81 0.35 9.39
CA SER A 33 2.78 -0.47 8.65
C SER A 33 3.01 -1.85 9.27
N SER A 34 3.14 -1.92 10.59
CA SER A 34 3.40 -3.18 11.28
C SER A 34 2.25 -4.18 11.08
N LYS A 35 1.02 -3.71 11.26
CA LYS A 35 -0.18 -4.55 11.05
C LYS A 35 -0.32 -4.96 9.60
N MET A 36 -0.08 -4.02 8.68
CA MET A 36 -0.24 -4.28 7.25
C MET A 36 0.85 -5.21 6.73
N LEU A 37 2.05 -5.14 7.28
CA LEU A 37 3.10 -6.11 6.96
C LEU A 37 2.67 -7.51 7.37
N SER A 38 2.06 -7.66 8.54
CA SER A 38 1.52 -8.95 8.99
C SER A 38 0.45 -9.47 8.02
N VAL A 39 -0.43 -8.60 7.53
CA VAL A 39 -1.43 -8.97 6.54
C VAL A 39 -0.76 -9.46 5.25
N CYS A 40 0.21 -8.71 4.75
CA CYS A 40 0.91 -9.08 3.51
C CYS A 40 1.67 -10.40 3.67
N ARG A 41 2.24 -10.66 4.85
CA ARG A 41 2.97 -11.91 5.11
C ARG A 41 2.07 -13.14 5.15
N GLN A 42 0.80 -12.98 5.36
CA GLN A 42 -0.16 -14.10 5.24
C GLN A 42 -0.27 -14.60 3.79
N TYR A 43 0.00 -13.72 2.83
CA TYR A 43 -0.07 -14.04 1.39
C TYR A 43 1.30 -14.29 0.79
N ILE A 44 2.33 -13.59 1.27
CA ILE A 44 3.68 -13.60 0.71
C ILE A 44 4.63 -13.96 1.84
N LYS A 45 5.28 -15.13 1.73
CA LYS A 45 6.13 -15.66 2.79
C LYS A 45 7.46 -14.93 2.93
N ASP A 46 8.04 -14.48 1.81
CA ASP A 46 9.28 -13.73 1.80
C ASP A 46 9.03 -12.33 2.39
N ILE A 47 9.75 -12.00 3.46
CA ILE A 47 9.53 -10.75 4.19
C ILE A 47 9.85 -9.52 3.34
N GLN A 48 10.90 -9.59 2.52
CA GLN A 48 11.26 -8.47 1.66
C GLN A 48 10.22 -8.23 0.58
N LEU A 49 9.75 -9.29 -0.06
CA LEU A 49 8.70 -9.18 -1.06
C LEU A 49 7.40 -8.69 -0.45
N ALA A 50 7.07 -9.16 0.76
CA ALA A 50 5.88 -8.67 1.47
C ALA A 50 5.99 -7.17 1.77
N GLU A 51 7.17 -6.70 2.19
CA GLU A 51 7.40 -5.27 2.42
C GLU A 51 7.25 -4.46 1.14
N ASP A 52 7.79 -4.95 0.04
CA ASP A 52 7.71 -4.26 -1.26
C ASP A 52 6.26 -4.12 -1.71
N VAL A 53 5.48 -5.19 -1.57
CA VAL A 53 4.05 -5.17 -1.89
C VAL A 53 3.29 -4.22 -0.96
N MET A 54 3.62 -4.24 0.33
CA MET A 54 3.03 -3.32 1.30
C MET A 54 3.29 -1.86 0.92
N ILE A 55 4.51 -1.53 0.54
CA ILE A 55 4.88 -0.17 0.13
C ILE A 55 4.06 0.24 -1.09
N THR A 56 3.97 -0.62 -2.09
CA THR A 56 3.15 -0.38 -3.28
C THR A 56 1.69 -0.14 -2.89
N ALA A 57 1.17 -0.93 -1.98
CA ALA A 57 -0.20 -0.77 -1.49
C ALA A 57 -0.40 0.56 -0.76
N PHE A 58 0.58 1.00 0.04
CA PHE A 58 0.50 2.32 0.69
C PHE A 58 0.50 3.46 -0.32
N MET A 59 1.21 3.32 -1.44
CA MET A 59 1.11 4.30 -2.53
C MET A 59 -0.33 4.41 -3.02
N LYS A 60 -1.00 3.28 -3.20
CA LYS A 60 -2.41 3.27 -3.60
C LYS A 60 -3.31 3.86 -2.53
N VAL A 61 -3.01 3.60 -1.25
CA VAL A 61 -3.73 4.24 -0.14
C VAL A 61 -3.65 5.76 -0.27
N PHE A 62 -2.44 6.30 -0.42
CA PHE A 62 -2.24 7.75 -0.43
C PHE A 62 -2.84 8.41 -1.67
N THR A 63 -2.77 7.76 -2.83
CA THR A 63 -3.36 8.30 -4.06
C THR A 63 -4.89 8.21 -4.09
N ASN A 64 -5.48 7.34 -3.29
CA ASN A 64 -6.92 7.12 -3.26
C ASN A 64 -7.60 7.59 -1.97
N LEU A 65 -6.90 8.36 -1.13
CA LEU A 65 -7.47 8.85 0.12
C LEU A 65 -8.73 9.67 -0.10
N ASN A 66 -8.84 10.38 -1.20
CA ASN A 66 -10.03 11.15 -1.57
C ASN A 66 -11.26 10.25 -1.79
N ARG A 67 -11.05 8.99 -2.09
CA ARG A 67 -12.13 8.03 -2.35
C ARG A 67 -12.62 7.32 -1.09
N PHE A 68 -11.93 7.52 0.03
CA PHE A 68 -12.37 6.97 1.30
C PHE A 68 -13.60 7.72 1.79
N GLU A 69 -14.74 7.03 1.81
CA GLU A 69 -16.04 7.64 2.14
C GLU A 69 -16.37 7.65 3.62
N ARG A 70 -15.45 7.22 4.48
CA ARG A 70 -15.61 7.13 5.93
C ARG A 70 -16.77 6.24 6.38
N LYS A 71 -17.16 5.30 5.53
CA LYS A 71 -18.08 4.24 5.88
C LYS A 71 -17.28 3.04 6.34
N GLY A 72 -17.25 2.78 7.63
CA GLY A 72 -16.44 1.75 8.22
C GLY A 72 -15.08 2.26 8.69
N SER A 73 -14.22 1.35 9.12
CA SER A 73 -12.92 1.74 9.66
C SER A 73 -11.91 2.05 8.56
N PHE A 74 -11.07 3.02 8.82
CA PHE A 74 -9.96 3.36 7.95
C PHE A 74 -8.97 2.20 7.84
N GLU A 75 -8.69 1.52 8.95
CA GLU A 75 -7.84 0.33 8.97
C GLU A 75 -8.39 -0.76 8.05
N GLY A 76 -9.70 -1.01 8.09
CA GLY A 76 -10.33 -1.99 7.20
C GLY A 76 -10.22 -1.62 5.74
N TRP A 77 -10.33 -0.34 5.42
CA TRP A 77 -10.17 0.16 4.05
C TRP A 77 -8.73 -0.04 3.56
N ILE A 78 -7.74 0.29 4.41
CA ILE A 78 -6.32 0.07 4.10
C ILE A 78 -6.06 -1.43 3.90
N ARG A 79 -6.59 -2.26 4.79
CA ARG A 79 -6.40 -3.72 4.72
C ARG A 79 -6.91 -4.28 3.40
N ARG A 80 -8.05 -3.80 2.92
CA ARG A 80 -8.59 -4.24 1.63
C ARG A 80 -7.64 -3.93 0.49
N ILE A 81 -7.03 -2.74 0.51
CA ILE A 81 -6.04 -2.35 -0.49
C ILE A 81 -4.81 -3.26 -0.41
N MET A 82 -4.35 -3.57 0.81
CA MET A 82 -3.22 -4.49 1.02
C MET A 82 -3.50 -5.88 0.46
N VAL A 83 -4.65 -6.45 0.78
CA VAL A 83 -5.04 -7.78 0.31
C VAL A 83 -5.16 -7.80 -1.23
N ASN A 84 -5.78 -6.79 -1.80
CA ASN A 84 -5.91 -6.68 -3.24
C ASN A 84 -4.54 -6.60 -3.93
N GLU A 85 -3.62 -5.87 -3.35
CA GLU A 85 -2.26 -5.77 -3.89
C GLU A 85 -1.50 -7.08 -3.79
N CYS A 86 -1.65 -7.79 -2.68
CA CYS A 86 -1.05 -9.12 -2.52
C CYS A 86 -1.58 -10.10 -3.55
N ILE A 87 -2.89 -10.10 -3.77
CA ILE A 87 -3.52 -10.97 -4.76
C ILE A 87 -3.02 -10.63 -6.17
N SER A 88 -2.94 -9.34 -6.48
CA SER A 88 -2.41 -8.88 -7.78
C SER A 88 -0.98 -9.32 -7.99
N TYR A 89 -0.14 -9.18 -6.95
CA TYR A 89 1.24 -9.64 -7.01
C TYR A 89 1.32 -11.14 -7.28
N LEU A 90 0.54 -11.94 -6.58
CA LEU A 90 0.56 -13.39 -6.74
C LEU A 90 0.06 -13.81 -8.14
N ARG A 91 -0.90 -13.09 -8.70
CA ARG A 91 -1.35 -13.34 -10.07
C ARG A 91 -0.27 -13.06 -11.09
N VAL A 92 0.47 -11.98 -10.93
CA VAL A 92 1.57 -11.62 -11.82
C VAL A 92 2.68 -12.67 -11.72
N GLN A 93 3.04 -13.08 -10.50
CA GLN A 93 4.05 -14.11 -10.27
C GLN A 93 3.66 -15.44 -10.94
N LYS A 94 2.40 -15.82 -10.82
CA LYS A 94 1.88 -17.04 -11.45
C LYS A 94 1.96 -16.95 -12.98
N LYS A 95 1.61 -15.81 -13.55
CA LYS A 95 1.69 -15.59 -15.00
C LYS A 95 3.14 -15.60 -15.49
N VAL A 96 4.06 -14.98 -14.77
CA VAL A 96 5.47 -14.97 -15.13
C VAL A 96 6.04 -16.39 -15.09
N LYS A 97 5.75 -17.13 -14.04
CA LYS A 97 6.18 -18.53 -13.93
C LYS A 97 5.61 -19.39 -15.06
N PHE A 98 4.36 -19.19 -15.41
CA PHE A 98 3.71 -19.89 -16.51
C PHE A 98 4.31 -19.48 -17.85
N ALA A 99 4.63 -18.21 -18.04
CA ALA A 99 5.25 -17.70 -19.25
C ALA A 99 6.70 -18.20 -19.43
N GLU A 100 7.45 -18.31 -18.33
CA GLU A 100 8.79 -18.90 -18.35
C GLU A 100 8.74 -20.36 -18.78
N ASP A 101 7.75 -21.11 -18.32
CA ASP A 101 7.55 -22.50 -18.70
C ASP A 101 7.11 -22.68 -20.17
N GLU A 102 6.50 -21.64 -20.76
CA GLU A 102 5.99 -21.68 -22.14
C GLU A 102 6.72 -20.78 -23.13
N PHE A 103 7.79 -20.10 -22.72
CA PHE A 103 8.56 -19.16 -23.55
C PHE A 103 7.77 -17.94 -24.05
N PHE A 104 6.72 -17.51 -23.34
CA PHE A 104 5.96 -16.31 -23.68
C PHE A 104 6.24 -15.19 -22.67
N ILE A 105 7.30 -14.42 -22.89
CA ILE A 105 7.75 -13.41 -21.94
C ILE A 105 7.29 -11.99 -22.29
N GLU A 106 6.88 -11.71 -23.54
CA GLU A 106 6.77 -10.32 -24.00
C GLU A 106 5.44 -9.61 -23.71
N GLU A 107 4.34 -10.32 -23.54
CA GLU A 107 3.03 -9.68 -23.40
C GLU A 107 2.60 -9.40 -21.97
N SER A 108 3.26 -10.00 -20.99
CA SER A 108 2.84 -9.83 -19.58
C SER A 108 3.45 -8.60 -18.91
N PHE A 109 4.48 -7.97 -19.49
CA PHE A 109 5.12 -6.80 -18.90
C PHE A 109 4.33 -5.52 -19.08
N ASN A 110 3.51 -5.42 -20.10
CA ASN A 110 2.76 -4.20 -20.39
C ASN A 110 1.54 -4.02 -19.49
N ALA A 111 1.11 -5.06 -18.79
CA ALA A 111 -0.03 -4.98 -17.88
C ALA A 111 0.34 -4.50 -16.47
N THR A 112 1.62 -4.38 -16.17
CA THR A 112 2.10 -3.96 -14.86
C THR A 112 2.74 -2.59 -14.89
N GLU A 113 2.40 -1.75 -15.85
CA GLU A 113 2.82 -0.36 -15.77
C GLU A 113 2.33 0.20 -14.46
N SER A 114 3.29 0.42 -13.56
CA SER A 114 2.99 1.06 -12.29
C SER A 114 2.40 2.43 -12.61
N GLN A 115 1.18 2.65 -12.15
CA GLN A 115 0.53 3.96 -12.24
C GLN A 115 1.26 5.01 -11.42
N PHE A 116 2.46 4.69 -10.94
CA PHE A 116 3.20 5.52 -10.01
C PHE A 116 4.48 6.02 -10.64
N THR A 117 4.78 7.29 -10.44
CA THR A 117 6.03 7.88 -10.88
C THR A 117 7.18 7.40 -9.98
N ILE A 118 8.40 7.46 -10.51
CA ILE A 118 9.62 7.15 -9.75
C ILE A 118 9.70 8.02 -8.49
N GLU A 119 9.25 9.27 -8.57
CA GLU A 119 9.22 10.19 -7.43
C GLU A 119 8.33 9.68 -6.29
N GLN A 120 7.18 9.11 -6.63
CA GLN A 120 6.26 8.55 -5.62
C GLN A 120 6.86 7.32 -4.94
N ILE A 121 7.53 6.47 -5.71
CA ILE A 121 8.23 5.30 -5.17
C ILE A 121 9.35 5.75 -4.26
N GLN A 122 10.17 6.71 -4.69
CA GLN A 122 11.26 7.25 -3.90
C GLN A 122 10.76 7.87 -2.60
N TYR A 123 9.64 8.58 -2.66
CA TYR A 123 9.02 9.19 -1.49
C TYR A 123 8.65 8.16 -0.42
N LEU A 124 8.09 7.03 -0.82
CA LEU A 124 7.73 5.97 0.13
C LEU A 124 8.96 5.27 0.69
N ILE A 125 10.00 5.11 -0.12
CA ILE A 125 11.28 4.59 0.35
C ILE A 125 11.87 5.52 1.40
N ASP A 126 11.81 6.83 1.17
CA ASP A 126 12.30 7.84 2.12
C ASP A 126 11.51 7.80 3.43
N ILE A 127 10.20 7.63 3.38
CA ILE A 127 9.37 7.45 4.58
C ILE A 127 9.82 6.20 5.36
N LYS A 128 10.08 5.11 4.67
CA LYS A 128 10.55 3.87 5.28
C LYS A 128 11.91 4.05 5.94
N LEU A 129 12.84 4.75 5.28
CA LEU A 129 14.17 5.01 5.80
C LEU A 129 14.15 5.94 7.02
N CYS A 130 13.27 6.93 7.05
CA CYS A 130 13.12 7.83 8.20
C CYS A 130 12.62 7.11 9.45
N LYS A 131 12.09 5.92 9.32
CA LYS A 131 11.59 5.12 10.42
C LYS A 131 12.68 4.26 11.09
N LEU A 132 13.78 4.09 10.42
CA LEU A 132 14.92 3.34 10.94
C LEU A 132 15.82 4.24 11.78
#